data_f0d1c1aa98906161a195a5a7bd0b6156
#
_entry.id   f0d1c1aa98906161a195a5a7bd0b6156
#
_cell.length_a   1.000
_cell.length_b   1.000
_cell.length_c   1.000
_cell.angle_alpha   90.00
_cell.angle_beta   90.00
_cell.angle_gamma   90.00
#
_symmetry.space_group_name_H-M   'P 1'
#
loop_
_entity.id
_entity.type
_entity.pdbx_description
1 polymer ?
#
loop_
_entity_poly.entity_id
_entity_poly.type
_entity_poly.pdbx_seq_one_letter_code
_entity_poly.pdbx_strand_id
1 'polypeptide(L)'
;RYTRDQDALEGLSLTAFLNQRLQPISGSAAHFGAPGDRIALAIRVRNVGQKAGSWIVSTGRGSLSYFRMYESRGDRLALLVDGTDPSAAAENLRTYQAFSSELLLQPNEERTIVIDFRSENSTYMPLVIQTYGDFFSDRRTNIAMVAGVVLGVLVLIFLNFVFFSITHHSIFVDNVSC
;
A
#
# COMPACT_ATOMS: atom_id res chain seq x y z
N ARG A 1 12.55 11.67 -9.78
CA ARG A 1 13.28 12.89 -9.52
C ARG A 1 12.89 13.56 -8.22
N TYR A 2 13.86 14.16 -7.64
CA TYR A 2 13.90 15.10 -6.56
C TYR A 2 13.33 16.46 -6.95
N THR A 3 12.33 16.96 -6.25
CA THR A 3 12.06 18.39 -6.12
C THR A 3 11.98 18.71 -4.63
N ARG A 4 12.94 19.42 -4.08
CA ARG A 4 12.79 20.14 -2.82
C ARG A 4 11.77 21.25 -3.08
N ASP A 5 10.77 21.36 -2.23
CA ASP A 5 9.82 22.48 -2.17
C ASP A 5 8.90 22.70 -3.41
N GLN A 6 7.86 21.87 -3.52
CA GLN A 6 6.64 22.27 -4.24
C GLN A 6 5.41 21.90 -3.44
N ASP A 7 4.61 22.89 -3.09
CA ASP A 7 3.48 22.77 -2.17
C ASP A 7 2.27 22.02 -2.69
N ALA A 8 2.16 21.69 -3.95
CA ALA A 8 1.22 20.72 -4.52
C ALA A 8 1.54 20.51 -6.01
N LEU A 9 1.49 19.26 -6.46
CA LEU A 9 1.53 18.94 -7.89
C LEU A 9 0.15 19.06 -8.54
N GLU A 10 -0.89 19.32 -7.76
CA GLU A 10 -2.26 19.45 -8.23
C GLU A 10 -2.42 20.63 -9.18
N GLY A 11 -3.00 20.35 -10.37
CA GLY A 11 -3.16 21.37 -11.40
C GLY A 11 -1.90 21.71 -12.19
N LEU A 12 -0.74 21.16 -11.83
CA LEU A 12 0.49 21.34 -12.60
C LEU A 12 0.33 20.68 -13.98
N SER A 13 0.90 21.32 -15.02
CA SER A 13 1.03 20.70 -16.33
C SER A 13 1.95 19.49 -16.24
N LEU A 14 1.50 18.35 -16.77
CA LEU A 14 2.32 17.14 -16.87
C LEU A 14 3.63 17.42 -17.66
N THR A 15 3.50 18.19 -18.75
CA THR A 15 4.66 18.60 -19.57
C THR A 15 5.66 19.41 -18.75
N ALA A 16 5.18 20.36 -17.93
CA ALA A 16 6.05 21.15 -17.06
C ALA A 16 6.73 20.27 -15.99
N PHE A 17 6.02 19.28 -15.45
CA PHE A 17 6.58 18.31 -14.52
C PHE A 17 7.64 17.42 -15.18
N LEU A 18 7.36 16.85 -16.35
CA LEU A 18 8.28 15.96 -17.08
C LEU A 18 9.52 16.69 -17.61
N ASN A 19 9.42 17.97 -17.94
CA ASN A 19 10.55 18.80 -18.38
C ASN A 19 11.52 19.15 -17.24
N GLN A 20 11.13 18.94 -16.00
CA GLN A 20 12.11 18.97 -14.93
C GLN A 20 13.09 17.79 -15.13
N ARG A 21 14.38 17.92 -14.74
CA ARG A 21 15.40 16.89 -14.92
C ARG A 21 15.03 15.60 -14.17
N LEU A 22 14.23 14.73 -14.78
CA LEU A 22 13.90 13.41 -14.23
C LEU A 22 15.11 12.49 -14.41
N GLN A 23 15.47 11.77 -13.37
CA GLN A 23 16.46 10.70 -13.48
C GLN A 23 15.75 9.38 -13.76
N PRO A 24 16.18 8.63 -14.81
CA PRO A 24 15.62 7.31 -15.05
C PRO A 24 15.94 6.38 -13.89
N ILE A 25 14.96 5.57 -13.51
CA ILE A 25 15.11 4.53 -12.51
C ILE A 25 15.33 3.23 -13.27
N SER A 26 16.42 2.53 -12.98
CA SER A 26 16.71 1.20 -13.51
C SER A 26 16.49 0.16 -12.39
N GLY A 27 15.73 -0.90 -12.73
CA GLY A 27 15.48 -2.02 -11.82
C GLY A 27 14.08 -2.02 -11.20
N SER A 28 13.77 -3.07 -10.45
CA SER A 28 12.47 -3.31 -9.83
C SER A 28 12.28 -2.59 -8.48
N ALA A 29 13.34 -2.00 -7.95
CA ALA A 29 13.32 -1.29 -6.68
C ALA A 29 14.11 0.01 -6.79
N ALA A 30 13.46 1.10 -6.47
CA ALA A 30 14.09 2.40 -6.43
C ALA A 30 14.51 2.76 -5.00
N HIS A 31 15.80 3.04 -4.84
CA HIS A 31 16.33 3.65 -3.63
C HIS A 31 16.45 5.15 -3.87
N PHE A 32 15.79 5.93 -3.06
CA PHE A 32 15.71 7.37 -3.22
C PHE A 32 16.44 8.06 -2.06
N GLY A 33 17.53 8.72 -2.34
CA GLY A 33 18.17 9.73 -1.50
C GLY A 33 18.25 9.44 0.00
N ALA A 34 18.26 10.51 0.79
CA ALA A 34 18.25 10.43 2.25
C ALA A 34 16.83 10.35 2.82
N PRO A 35 16.63 9.70 3.99
CA PRO A 35 15.34 9.75 4.69
C PRO A 35 14.91 11.20 4.96
N GLY A 36 13.62 11.48 4.82
CA GLY A 36 13.06 12.81 5.04
C GLY A 36 12.95 13.69 3.79
N ASP A 37 13.58 13.30 2.68
CA ASP A 37 13.41 14.01 1.41
C ASP A 37 12.02 13.74 0.80
N ARG A 38 11.44 14.75 0.16
CA ARG A 38 10.24 14.62 -0.65
C ARG A 38 10.62 14.21 -2.06
N ILE A 39 9.97 13.19 -2.57
CA ILE A 39 10.33 12.53 -3.82
C ILE A 39 9.09 12.44 -4.70
N ALA A 40 9.24 12.86 -5.96
CA ALA A 40 8.20 12.67 -6.97
C ALA A 40 8.68 11.65 -8.02
N LEU A 41 7.87 10.63 -8.24
CA LEU A 41 8.11 9.53 -9.17
C LEU A 41 7.07 9.56 -10.29
N ALA A 42 7.50 9.54 -11.55
CA ALA A 42 6.60 9.40 -12.70
C ALA A 42 6.71 7.99 -13.28
N ILE A 43 5.57 7.36 -13.51
CA ILE A 43 5.47 6.03 -14.10
C ILE A 43 4.49 6.09 -15.25
N ARG A 44 4.89 5.49 -16.37
CA ARG A 44 4.05 5.39 -17.54
C ARG A 44 3.48 3.98 -17.62
N VAL A 45 2.15 3.87 -17.64
CA VAL A 45 1.42 2.61 -17.65
C VAL A 45 0.62 2.54 -18.94
N ARG A 46 0.73 1.44 -19.68
CA ARG A 46 0.00 1.21 -20.93
C ARG A 46 -0.76 -0.11 -20.88
N ASN A 47 -2.03 -0.09 -21.27
CA ASN A 47 -2.78 -1.31 -21.51
C ASN A 47 -2.42 -1.88 -22.88
N VAL A 48 -1.65 -2.96 -22.91
CA VAL A 48 -1.28 -3.67 -24.15
C VAL A 48 -2.32 -4.72 -24.57
N GLY A 49 -3.37 -4.92 -23.75
CA GLY A 49 -4.45 -5.84 -24.03
C GLY A 49 -5.44 -5.30 -25.07
N GLN A 50 -6.26 -6.20 -25.60
CA GLN A 50 -7.31 -5.85 -26.57
C GLN A 50 -8.64 -5.41 -25.93
N LYS A 51 -8.76 -5.49 -24.61
CA LYS A 51 -9.96 -5.12 -23.85
C LYS A 51 -9.61 -4.07 -22.80
N ALA A 52 -10.60 -3.24 -22.49
CA ALA A 52 -10.50 -2.39 -21.30
C ALA A 52 -10.28 -3.26 -20.06
N GLY A 53 -9.46 -2.80 -19.16
CA GLY A 53 -9.14 -3.50 -17.91
C GLY A 53 -9.02 -2.53 -16.75
N SER A 54 -9.20 -3.08 -15.57
CA SER A 54 -9.01 -2.41 -14.30
C SER A 54 -7.79 -2.98 -13.60
N TRP A 55 -6.89 -2.09 -13.22
CA TRP A 55 -5.67 -2.40 -12.46
C TRP A 55 -5.67 -1.62 -11.16
N ILE A 56 -5.08 -2.20 -10.14
CA ILE A 56 -4.79 -1.51 -8.89
C ILE A 56 -3.31 -1.12 -8.89
N VAL A 57 -3.08 0.16 -8.74
CA VAL A 57 -1.75 0.70 -8.45
C VAL A 57 -1.64 0.85 -6.95
N SER A 58 -0.71 0.17 -6.32
CA SER A 58 -0.54 0.19 -4.87
C SER A 58 0.91 0.38 -4.45
N THR A 59 1.09 1.03 -3.30
CA THR A 59 2.39 1.08 -2.63
C THR A 59 2.44 -0.03 -1.60
N GLY A 60 3.53 -0.77 -1.52
CA GLY A 60 3.69 -1.85 -0.54
C GLY A 60 3.89 -1.37 0.91
N ARG A 61 3.80 -0.07 1.17
CA ARG A 61 3.99 0.52 2.50
C ARG A 61 3.01 1.66 2.76
N GLY A 62 2.41 1.66 3.94
CA GLY A 62 1.54 2.72 4.43
C GLY A 62 2.18 3.66 5.46
N SER A 63 3.44 3.44 5.84
CA SER A 63 4.16 4.28 6.80
C SER A 63 4.90 5.44 6.13
N LEU A 64 4.16 6.22 5.33
CA LEU A 64 4.68 7.43 4.71
C LEU A 64 4.16 8.63 5.50
N SER A 65 5.03 9.59 5.80
CA SER A 65 4.65 10.84 6.48
C SER A 65 3.89 11.79 5.55
N TYR A 66 4.08 11.61 4.25
CA TYR A 66 3.38 12.32 3.20
C TYR A 66 3.23 11.39 1.99
N PHE A 67 2.04 11.38 1.37
CA PHE A 67 1.78 10.59 0.17
C PHE A 67 0.64 11.23 -0.64
N ARG A 68 0.89 11.46 -1.93
CA ARG A 68 -0.13 11.79 -2.92
C ARG A 68 0.12 11.06 -4.21
N MET A 69 -0.95 10.61 -4.85
CA MET A 69 -0.91 9.97 -6.16
C MET A 69 -1.78 10.74 -7.13
N TYR A 70 -1.25 11.00 -8.30
CA TYR A 70 -1.91 11.75 -9.37
C TYR A 70 -1.95 10.91 -10.64
N GLU A 71 -2.98 11.09 -11.46
CA GLU A 71 -3.02 10.59 -12.84
C GLU A 71 -2.95 11.76 -13.83
N SER A 72 -2.37 11.48 -15.00
CA SER A 72 -2.45 12.43 -16.10
C SER A 72 -3.80 12.37 -16.80
N ARG A 73 -4.49 13.51 -16.89
CA ARG A 73 -5.68 13.71 -17.73
C ARG A 73 -5.35 14.78 -18.78
N GLY A 74 -4.92 14.32 -19.95
CA GLY A 74 -4.28 15.22 -20.93
C GLY A 74 -2.97 15.75 -20.36
N ASP A 75 -2.80 17.09 -20.36
CA ASP A 75 -1.60 17.74 -19.82
C ASP A 75 -1.74 18.15 -18.33
N ARG A 76 -2.82 17.78 -17.64
CA ARG A 76 -3.02 18.11 -16.24
C ARG A 76 -2.90 16.91 -15.34
N LEU A 77 -2.38 17.13 -14.15
CA LEU A 77 -2.33 16.15 -13.07
C LEU A 77 -3.61 16.26 -12.22
N ALA A 78 -4.36 15.16 -12.17
CA ALA A 78 -5.54 15.02 -11.33
C ALA A 78 -5.19 14.16 -10.11
N LEU A 79 -5.57 14.62 -8.92
CA LEU A 79 -5.34 13.89 -7.67
C LEU A 79 -6.19 12.62 -7.65
N LEU A 80 -5.57 11.47 -7.40
CA LEU A 80 -6.22 10.18 -7.21
C LEU A 80 -6.32 9.79 -5.73
N VAL A 81 -5.22 9.99 -5.00
CA VAL A 81 -5.11 9.59 -3.58
C VAL A 81 -4.42 10.71 -2.82
N ASP A 82 -5.05 11.18 -1.75
CA ASP A 82 -4.39 11.99 -0.72
C ASP A 82 -4.23 11.16 0.56
N GLY A 83 -3.01 10.73 0.83
CA GLY A 83 -2.69 9.98 2.05
C GLY A 83 -2.51 10.86 3.28
N THR A 84 -2.53 12.20 3.11
CA THR A 84 -2.44 13.15 4.22
C THR A 84 -3.82 13.46 4.80
N ASP A 85 -4.90 13.21 4.04
CA ASP A 85 -6.27 13.43 4.49
C ASP A 85 -6.89 12.12 5.01
N PRO A 86 -7.16 12.01 6.32
CA PRO A 86 -7.80 10.84 6.89
C PRO A 86 -9.23 10.59 6.37
N SER A 87 -9.93 11.63 5.92
CA SER A 87 -11.30 11.52 5.41
C SER A 87 -11.34 10.97 3.98
N ALA A 88 -10.41 11.38 3.14
CA ALA A 88 -10.22 10.84 1.79
C ALA A 88 -9.78 9.37 1.81
N ALA A 89 -9.24 8.91 2.93
CA ALA A 89 -8.82 7.51 3.11
C ALA A 89 -9.99 6.52 3.09
N ALA A 90 -11.22 6.95 3.31
CA ALA A 90 -12.39 6.07 3.30
C ALA A 90 -12.87 5.74 1.88
N GLU A 91 -12.65 6.61 0.90
CA GLU A 91 -13.00 6.37 -0.50
C GLU A 91 -11.91 5.62 -1.27
N ASN A 92 -10.68 5.75 -0.84
CA ASN A 92 -9.56 5.04 -1.43
C ASN A 92 -9.44 3.65 -0.80
N LEU A 93 -9.11 2.64 -1.62
CA LEU A 93 -8.91 1.25 -1.20
C LEU A 93 -7.75 1.13 -0.18
N ARG A 94 -7.90 1.79 0.98
CA ARG A 94 -6.90 1.80 2.03
C ARG A 94 -6.81 0.41 2.64
N THR A 95 -5.82 -0.32 2.28
CA THR A 95 -5.40 -1.51 3.02
C THR A 95 -4.50 -1.07 4.17
N TYR A 96 -4.49 -1.83 5.23
CA TYR A 96 -3.83 -1.59 6.52
C TYR A 96 -2.39 -1.05 6.46
N GLN A 97 -1.73 -1.10 5.30
CA GLN A 97 -0.33 -0.69 5.13
C GLN A 97 0.00 -0.14 3.74
N ALA A 98 -0.97 0.08 2.86
CA ALA A 98 -0.69 0.50 1.49
C ALA A 98 -1.71 1.54 1.00
N PHE A 99 -1.21 2.54 0.28
CA PHE A 99 -2.06 3.43 -0.50
C PHE A 99 -2.31 2.80 -1.86
N SER A 100 -3.55 2.73 -2.30
CA SER A 100 -3.91 2.13 -3.56
C SER A 100 -5.00 2.91 -4.28
N SER A 101 -4.98 2.87 -5.59
CA SER A 101 -6.01 3.45 -6.46
C SER A 101 -6.29 2.53 -7.62
N GLU A 102 -7.55 2.51 -8.06
CA GLU A 102 -7.96 1.82 -9.27
C GLU A 102 -7.62 2.66 -10.50
N LEU A 103 -7.10 2.02 -11.52
CA LEU A 103 -6.77 2.59 -12.81
C LEU A 103 -7.52 1.84 -13.91
N LEU A 104 -8.50 2.47 -14.52
CA LEU A 104 -9.22 1.92 -15.67
C LEU A 104 -8.55 2.41 -16.96
N LEU A 105 -8.06 1.48 -17.77
CA LEU A 105 -7.42 1.79 -19.05
C LEU A 105 -8.14 1.10 -20.21
N GLN A 106 -8.40 1.86 -21.25
CA GLN A 106 -8.89 1.34 -22.52
C GLN A 106 -7.78 0.56 -23.28
N PRO A 107 -8.12 -0.25 -24.29
CA PRO A 107 -7.11 -0.88 -25.11
C PRO A 107 -6.11 0.14 -25.71
N ASN A 108 -4.83 -0.15 -25.59
CA ASN A 108 -3.73 0.72 -26.02
C ASN A 108 -3.65 2.08 -25.33
N GLU A 109 -4.51 2.37 -24.37
CA GLU A 109 -4.42 3.61 -23.60
C GLU A 109 -3.16 3.62 -22.74
N GLU A 110 -2.49 4.77 -22.73
CA GLU A 110 -1.33 5.06 -21.91
C GLU A 110 -1.64 6.21 -20.96
N ARG A 111 -1.30 6.04 -19.67
CA ARG A 111 -1.41 7.09 -18.65
C ARG A 111 -0.12 7.22 -17.86
N THR A 112 0.17 8.43 -17.46
CA THR A 112 1.25 8.70 -16.53
C THR A 112 0.68 8.84 -15.13
N ILE A 113 1.22 8.06 -14.21
CA ILE A 113 0.95 8.16 -12.77
C ILE A 113 2.13 8.89 -12.14
N VAL A 114 1.84 9.92 -11.38
CA VAL A 114 2.85 10.65 -10.60
C VAL A 114 2.58 10.38 -9.12
N ILE A 115 3.59 9.91 -8.42
CA ILE A 115 3.54 9.62 -7.00
C ILE A 115 4.48 10.58 -6.29
N ASP A 116 3.95 11.32 -5.35
CA ASP A 116 4.66 12.29 -4.54
C ASP A 116 4.62 11.83 -3.09
N PHE A 117 5.77 11.56 -2.51
CA PHE A 117 5.84 10.97 -1.19
C PHE A 117 7.05 11.43 -0.38
N ARG A 118 6.93 11.29 0.93
CA ARG A 118 8.01 11.47 1.89
C ARG A 118 8.00 10.33 2.89
N SER A 119 9.16 9.77 3.16
CA SER A 119 9.35 8.75 4.19
C SER A 119 10.51 9.15 5.10
N GLU A 120 10.29 9.09 6.39
CA GLU A 120 11.32 9.41 7.39
C GLU A 120 12.20 8.20 7.73
N ASN A 121 11.69 7.00 7.49
CA ASN A 121 12.33 5.76 7.94
C ASN A 121 12.90 4.91 6.81
N SER A 122 12.59 5.19 5.55
CA SER A 122 13.00 4.34 4.43
C SER A 122 13.02 5.10 3.11
N THR A 123 14.10 4.89 2.38
CA THR A 123 14.25 5.38 1.00
C THR A 123 13.71 4.41 -0.05
N TYR A 124 13.16 3.28 0.39
CA TYR A 124 12.59 2.24 -0.48
C TYR A 124 11.07 2.32 -0.49
N MET A 125 10.48 2.46 -1.67
CA MET A 125 9.04 2.39 -1.89
C MET A 125 8.74 1.34 -2.95
N PRO A 126 8.21 0.18 -2.57
CA PRO A 126 7.72 -0.80 -3.53
C PRO A 126 6.44 -0.28 -4.18
N LEU A 127 6.40 -0.33 -5.49
CA LEU A 127 5.21 -0.05 -6.28
C LEU A 127 4.78 -1.33 -6.96
N VAL A 128 3.50 -1.65 -6.83
CA VAL A 128 2.89 -2.84 -7.41
C VAL A 128 1.72 -2.41 -8.30
N ILE A 129 1.69 -2.94 -9.51
CA ILE A 129 0.56 -2.80 -10.43
C ILE A 129 0.06 -4.20 -10.70
N GLN A 130 -1.19 -4.46 -10.36
CA GLN A 130 -1.78 -5.80 -10.47
C GLN A 130 -3.24 -5.71 -10.89
N THR A 131 -3.79 -6.82 -11.36
CA THR A 131 -5.22 -6.87 -11.71
C THR A 131 -6.07 -6.74 -10.44
N TYR A 132 -7.30 -6.29 -10.60
CA TYR A 132 -8.27 -6.22 -9.50
C TYR A 132 -8.46 -7.59 -8.83
N GLY A 133 -8.50 -8.68 -9.64
CA GLY A 133 -8.64 -10.04 -9.13
C GLY A 133 -7.46 -10.48 -8.27
N ASP A 134 -6.24 -10.24 -8.73
CA ASP A 134 -5.03 -10.61 -8.00
C ASP A 134 -4.91 -9.82 -6.69
N PHE A 135 -5.19 -8.52 -6.71
CA PHE A 135 -5.17 -7.66 -5.52
C PHE A 135 -6.10 -8.20 -4.42
N PHE A 136 -7.33 -8.58 -4.76
CA PHE A 136 -8.28 -9.10 -3.77
C PHE A 136 -7.99 -10.54 -3.38
N SER A 137 -7.42 -11.35 -4.27
CA SER A 137 -6.96 -12.71 -3.96
C SER A 137 -5.83 -12.70 -2.92
N ASP A 138 -4.81 -11.88 -3.14
CA ASP A 138 -3.70 -11.71 -2.20
C ASP A 138 -4.20 -11.20 -0.84
N ARG A 139 -5.15 -10.27 -0.86
CA ARG A 139 -5.77 -9.75 0.36
C ARG A 139 -6.53 -10.82 1.13
N ARG A 140 -7.32 -11.67 0.44
CA ARG A 140 -8.04 -12.79 1.08
C ARG A 140 -7.07 -13.76 1.74
N THR A 141 -6.00 -14.11 1.06
CA THR A 141 -4.97 -15.01 1.58
C THR A 141 -4.32 -14.43 2.84
N ASN A 142 -3.96 -13.15 2.83
CA ASN A 142 -3.38 -12.48 3.98
C ASN A 142 -4.35 -12.43 5.18
N ILE A 143 -5.62 -12.10 4.94
CA ILE A 143 -6.64 -12.10 6.01
C ILE A 143 -6.85 -13.50 6.57
N ALA A 144 -6.93 -14.52 5.73
CA ALA A 144 -7.09 -15.92 6.16
C ALA A 144 -5.89 -16.39 6.99
N MET A 145 -4.68 -16.02 6.60
CA MET A 145 -3.46 -16.34 7.35
C MET A 145 -3.47 -15.69 8.75
N VAL A 146 -3.78 -14.38 8.82
CA VAL A 146 -3.86 -13.68 10.11
C VAL A 146 -4.96 -14.27 10.99
N ALA A 147 -6.14 -14.55 10.42
CA ALA A 147 -7.23 -15.18 11.15
C ALA A 147 -6.84 -16.58 11.66
N GLY A 148 -6.13 -17.37 10.86
CA GLY A 148 -5.61 -18.67 11.26
C GLY A 148 -4.63 -18.60 12.43
N VAL A 149 -3.70 -17.63 12.40
CA VAL A 149 -2.75 -17.39 13.50
C VAL A 149 -3.49 -16.99 14.78
N VAL A 150 -4.42 -16.05 14.70
CA VAL A 150 -5.22 -15.60 15.85
C VAL A 150 -6.02 -16.76 16.44
N LEU A 151 -6.69 -17.57 15.60
CA LEU A 151 -7.43 -18.72 16.05
C LEU A 151 -6.50 -19.75 16.71
N GLY A 152 -5.33 -20.01 16.14
CA GLY A 152 -4.33 -20.90 16.73
C GLY A 152 -3.89 -20.46 18.12
N VAL A 153 -3.64 -19.16 18.33
CA VAL A 153 -3.29 -18.60 19.63
C VAL A 153 -4.44 -18.77 20.62
N LEU A 154 -5.68 -18.50 20.20
CA LEU A 154 -6.86 -18.67 21.07
C LEU A 154 -7.04 -20.13 21.49
N VAL A 155 -6.85 -21.08 20.59
CA VAL A 155 -6.90 -22.52 20.92
C VAL A 155 -5.82 -22.90 21.94
N LEU A 156 -4.60 -22.41 21.76
CA LEU A 156 -3.51 -22.65 22.73
C LEU A 156 -3.82 -22.07 24.11
N ILE A 157 -4.36 -20.87 24.17
CA ILE A 157 -4.77 -20.24 25.44
C ILE A 157 -5.87 -21.10 26.12
N PHE A 158 -6.86 -21.53 25.33
CA PHE A 158 -7.94 -22.36 25.86
C PHE A 158 -7.43 -23.72 26.38
N LEU A 159 -6.56 -24.39 25.63
CA LEU A 159 -5.96 -25.66 26.08
C LEU A 159 -5.14 -25.46 27.37
N ASN A 160 -4.36 -24.41 27.47
CA ASN A 160 -3.61 -24.12 28.70
C ASN A 160 -4.56 -23.87 29.89
N PHE A 161 -5.66 -23.17 29.68
CA PHE A 161 -6.66 -22.95 30.71
C PHE A 161 -7.32 -24.25 31.19
N VAL A 162 -7.71 -25.12 30.23
CA VAL A 162 -8.29 -26.44 30.55
C VAL A 162 -7.27 -27.30 31.32
N PHE A 163 -6.03 -27.33 30.87
CA PHE A 163 -4.97 -28.09 31.53
C PHE A 163 -4.72 -27.62 32.96
N PHE A 164 -4.64 -26.29 33.15
CA PHE A 164 -4.51 -25.69 34.46
C PHE A 164 -5.69 -26.06 35.39
N SER A 165 -6.91 -25.99 34.87
CA SER A 165 -8.13 -26.30 35.63
C SER A 165 -8.16 -27.76 36.12
N ILE A 166 -7.77 -28.70 35.23
CA ILE A 166 -7.70 -30.14 35.55
C ILE A 166 -6.62 -30.40 36.61
N THR A 167 -5.44 -29.82 36.43
CA THR A 167 -4.30 -30.02 37.31
C THR A 167 -4.60 -29.44 38.71
N HIS A 168 -5.19 -28.26 38.76
CA HIS A 168 -5.54 -27.63 40.04
C HIS A 168 -6.62 -28.40 40.79
N HIS A 169 -7.58 -28.99 40.06
CA HIS A 169 -8.65 -29.78 40.67
C HIS A 169 -8.09 -31.12 41.23
N SER A 170 -7.18 -31.78 40.55
CA SER A 170 -6.58 -33.03 41.05
C SER A 170 -5.75 -32.82 42.33
N ILE A 171 -4.99 -31.75 42.42
CA ILE A 171 -4.21 -31.40 43.63
C ILE A 171 -5.13 -31.12 44.84
N PHE A 172 -6.31 -30.54 44.62
CA PHE A 172 -7.23 -30.22 45.69
C PHE A 172 -7.91 -31.50 46.24
N VAL A 173 -8.23 -32.44 45.38
CA VAL A 173 -8.85 -33.73 45.78
C VAL A 173 -7.89 -34.61 46.59
N ASP A 174 -6.61 -34.68 46.21
CA ASP A 174 -5.59 -35.46 46.90
C ASP A 174 -5.27 -34.88 48.30
N ASN A 175 -5.36 -33.57 48.49
CA ASN A 175 -5.12 -32.94 49.80
C ASN A 175 -6.30 -33.02 50.80
N VAL A 176 -7.47 -33.41 50.34
CA VAL A 176 -8.67 -33.53 51.21
C VAL A 176 -8.87 -35.01 51.69
N SER A 177 -8.11 -35.94 51.12
CA SER A 177 -8.20 -37.39 51.36
C SER A 177 -7.19 -37.92 52.40
N CYS A 178 -6.44 -37.05 53.11
CA CYS A 178 -5.51 -37.43 54.20
C CYS A 178 -6.06 -37.12 55.56
#